data_09a70d801583aac3ebb88bb310a2e080
#
_entry.id   09a70d801583aac3ebb88bb310a2e080
#
_cell.length_a   1.000
_cell.length_b   1.000
_cell.length_c   1.000
_cell.angle_alpha   90.00
_cell.angle_beta   90.00
_cell.angle_gamma   90.00
#
_symmetry.space_group_name_H-M   'P 1'
#
loop_
_entity.id
_entity.type
_entity.pdbx_description
1 polymer ?
#
loop_
_entity_poly.entity_id
_entity_poly.type
_entity_poly.pdbx_seq_one_letter_code
_entity_poly.pdbx_strand_id
1 'polypeptide(L)'
;MATHRKTLPKIISLAEHGQKVPVYGSGLNKRDWLYVLDHCVAVDKIIRHGKAGHIYNVAAGTEMSNLTFIKLVLKILAKDENAIEFTEDRAGHDLRYPMDCEKIKNELDWTPQYAFKEALDETVAWYRSRML
;
A
#
# COMPACT_ATOMS: atom_id res chain seq x y z
N MET A 1 -13.94 16.53 9.71
CA MET A 1 -13.61 15.68 8.55
C MET A 1 -12.18 15.20 8.73
N ALA A 2 -11.95 13.92 9.04
CA ALA A 2 -10.60 13.38 9.22
C ALA A 2 -9.92 13.30 7.84
N THR A 3 -8.90 14.11 7.62
CA THR A 3 -8.09 14.06 6.39
C THR A 3 -7.29 12.78 6.39
N HIS A 4 -7.74 11.76 5.67
CA HIS A 4 -6.98 10.54 5.45
C HIS A 4 -5.71 10.88 4.67
N ARG A 5 -4.58 10.97 5.40
CA ARG A 5 -3.26 11.29 4.79
C ARG A 5 -2.65 10.10 4.03
N LYS A 6 -3.13 8.88 4.27
CA LYS A 6 -2.63 7.65 3.64
C LYS A 6 -3.29 7.41 2.29
N THR A 7 -2.54 6.83 1.35
CA THR A 7 -2.96 6.67 -0.05
C THR A 7 -4.26 5.89 -0.21
N LEU A 8 -4.34 4.65 0.26
CA LEU A 8 -5.50 3.79 0.06
C LEU A 8 -6.78 4.34 0.70
N PRO A 9 -6.80 4.74 1.99
CA PRO A 9 -8.01 5.33 2.58
C PRO A 9 -8.49 6.59 1.85
N LYS A 10 -7.56 7.41 1.35
CA LYS A 10 -7.89 8.62 0.58
C LYS A 10 -8.58 8.26 -0.75
N ILE A 11 -8.05 7.27 -1.48
CA ILE A 11 -8.65 6.81 -2.73
C ILE A 11 -10.07 6.32 -2.48
N ILE A 12 -10.26 5.45 -1.49
CA ILE A 12 -11.57 4.88 -1.16
C ILE A 12 -12.56 6.01 -0.80
N SER A 13 -12.17 6.91 0.10
CA SER A 13 -13.03 8.02 0.53
C SER A 13 -13.45 8.90 -0.65
N LEU A 14 -12.52 9.33 -1.49
CA LEU A 14 -12.82 10.19 -2.63
C LEU A 14 -13.72 9.47 -3.64
N ALA A 15 -13.40 8.23 -3.98
CA ALA A 15 -14.16 7.45 -4.96
C ALA A 15 -15.60 7.15 -4.50
N GLU A 16 -15.81 6.83 -3.21
CA GLU A 16 -17.15 6.58 -2.66
C GLU A 16 -18.01 7.85 -2.62
N HIS A 17 -17.40 9.03 -2.44
CA HIS A 17 -18.11 10.31 -2.50
C HIS A 17 -18.22 10.90 -3.92
N GLY A 18 -17.86 10.12 -4.97
CA GLY A 18 -17.92 10.60 -6.37
C GLY A 18 -16.94 11.73 -6.69
N GLN A 19 -15.90 11.89 -5.87
CA GLN A 19 -14.88 12.92 -6.05
C GLN A 19 -13.71 12.39 -6.89
N LYS A 20 -12.96 13.29 -7.52
CA LYS A 20 -11.76 12.93 -8.29
C LYS A 20 -10.64 12.40 -7.39
N VAL A 21 -9.98 11.36 -7.85
CA VAL A 21 -8.84 10.72 -7.19
C VAL A 21 -7.56 11.29 -7.80
N PRO A 22 -6.76 12.08 -7.05
CA PRO A 22 -5.57 12.70 -7.59
C PRO A 22 -4.44 11.71 -7.80
N VAL A 23 -3.84 11.74 -8.98
CA VAL A 23 -2.59 11.07 -9.33
C VAL A 23 -1.52 12.15 -9.48
N TYR A 24 -0.49 12.10 -8.64
CA TYR A 24 0.61 13.06 -8.66
C TYR A 24 1.58 12.76 -9.80
N GLY A 25 1.93 13.79 -10.59
CA GLY A 25 2.79 13.66 -11.75
C GLY A 25 2.24 12.66 -12.76
N SER A 26 3.08 11.78 -13.27
CA SER A 26 2.69 10.70 -14.19
C SER A 26 2.04 9.49 -13.50
N GLY A 27 2.11 9.41 -12.18
CA GLY A 27 1.68 8.24 -11.41
C GLY A 27 2.57 7.01 -11.55
N LEU A 28 3.73 7.13 -12.21
CA LEU A 28 4.65 6.02 -12.46
C LEU A 28 5.58 5.70 -11.28
N ASN A 29 5.55 6.50 -10.22
CA ASN A 29 6.27 6.23 -8.98
C ASN A 29 5.88 4.88 -8.42
N LYS A 30 6.87 4.00 -8.18
CA LYS A 30 6.65 2.64 -7.68
C LYS A 30 6.71 2.58 -6.17
N ARG A 31 5.83 1.75 -5.60
CA ARG A 31 5.79 1.44 -4.17
C ARG A 31 5.63 -0.06 -3.97
N ASP A 32 6.19 -0.56 -2.90
CA ASP A 32 5.91 -1.92 -2.42
C ASP A 32 4.65 -1.88 -1.55
N TRP A 33 3.75 -2.83 -1.79
CA TRP A 33 2.45 -2.90 -1.13
C TRP A 33 2.38 -4.14 -0.25
N LEU A 34 2.63 -3.94 1.03
CA LEU A 34 2.61 -4.97 2.06
C LEU A 34 1.30 -4.95 2.84
N TYR A 35 0.72 -6.13 3.01
CA TYR A 35 -0.48 -6.28 3.83
C TYR A 35 -0.17 -6.11 5.32
N VAL A 36 -1.11 -5.47 6.04
CA VAL A 36 -0.88 -5.11 7.44
C VAL A 36 -0.66 -6.32 8.35
N LEU A 37 -1.36 -7.44 8.11
CA LEU A 37 -1.18 -8.64 8.94
C LEU A 37 0.20 -9.28 8.70
N ASP A 38 0.69 -9.31 7.46
CA ASP A 38 2.06 -9.75 7.16
C ASP A 38 3.10 -8.86 7.87
N HIS A 39 2.87 -7.55 7.88
CA HIS A 39 3.73 -6.62 8.61
C HIS A 39 3.69 -6.88 10.13
N CYS A 40 2.52 -7.12 10.70
CA CYS A 40 2.39 -7.43 12.12
C CYS A 40 3.13 -8.73 12.50
N VAL A 41 3.03 -9.76 11.66
CA VAL A 41 3.78 -11.03 11.85
C VAL A 41 5.29 -10.79 11.79
N ALA A 42 5.75 -9.96 10.84
CA ALA A 42 7.16 -9.60 10.76
C ALA A 42 7.65 -8.91 12.04
N VAL A 43 6.89 -7.93 12.54
CA VAL A 43 7.21 -7.21 13.78
C VAL A 43 7.23 -8.16 14.99
N ASP A 44 6.26 -9.06 15.12
CA ASP A 44 6.24 -10.05 16.21
C ASP A 44 7.47 -10.96 16.16
N LYS A 45 7.85 -11.47 14.98
CA LYS A 45 9.06 -12.28 14.80
C LYS A 45 10.34 -11.50 15.16
N ILE A 46 10.43 -10.23 14.76
CA ILE A 46 11.57 -9.37 15.10
C ILE A 46 11.67 -9.18 16.62
N ILE A 47 10.56 -8.91 17.31
CA ILE A 47 10.53 -8.72 18.76
C ILE A 47 10.96 -9.98 19.50
N ARG A 48 10.52 -11.15 19.06
CA ARG A 48 10.79 -12.42 19.73
C ARG A 48 12.17 -13.02 19.41
N HIS A 49 12.63 -12.85 18.19
CA HIS A 49 13.78 -13.60 17.65
C HIS A 49 14.83 -12.72 16.97
N GLY A 50 14.55 -11.43 16.80
CA GLY A 50 15.50 -10.50 16.19
C GLY A 50 16.72 -10.27 17.08
N LYS A 51 17.85 -9.97 16.45
CA LYS A 51 19.10 -9.64 17.15
C LYS A 51 19.07 -8.18 17.58
N ALA A 52 19.37 -7.91 18.84
CA ALA A 52 19.45 -6.56 19.40
C ALA A 52 20.44 -5.67 18.60
N GLY A 53 20.02 -4.44 18.29
CA GLY A 53 20.83 -3.51 17.50
C GLY A 53 20.81 -3.76 15.99
N HIS A 54 20.14 -4.81 15.50
CA HIS A 54 20.01 -5.08 14.07
C HIS A 54 18.81 -4.34 13.45
N ILE A 55 18.95 -3.99 12.17
CA ILE A 55 17.89 -3.42 11.35
C ILE A 55 17.35 -4.53 10.42
N TYR A 56 16.04 -4.62 10.30
CA TYR A 56 15.34 -5.52 9.39
C TYR A 56 14.42 -4.72 8.48
N ASN A 57 14.60 -4.84 7.18
CA ASN A 57 13.65 -4.35 6.20
C ASN A 57 12.48 -5.32 6.09
N VAL A 58 11.28 -4.77 5.94
CA VAL A 58 10.03 -5.56 5.79
C VAL A 58 9.26 -5.03 4.59
N ALA A 59 9.20 -5.82 3.53
CA ALA A 59 8.47 -5.50 2.30
C ALA A 59 7.91 -6.78 1.67
N ALA A 60 6.88 -6.64 0.83
CA ALA A 60 6.25 -7.79 0.19
C ALA A 60 6.95 -8.22 -1.11
N GLY A 61 7.75 -7.35 -1.71
CA GLY A 61 8.25 -7.54 -3.07
C GLY A 61 7.16 -7.33 -4.15
N THR A 62 6.02 -6.78 -3.75
CA THR A 62 4.90 -6.48 -4.67
C THR A 62 4.95 -5.02 -5.09
N GLU A 63 5.92 -4.70 -5.95
CA GLU A 63 6.08 -3.35 -6.49
C GLU A 63 5.11 -3.09 -7.64
N MET A 64 4.39 -1.98 -7.55
CA MET A 64 3.63 -1.46 -8.68
C MET A 64 3.59 0.07 -8.67
N SER A 65 3.24 0.67 -9.81
CA SER A 65 3.08 2.12 -9.90
C SER A 65 1.85 2.58 -9.12
N ASN A 66 1.89 3.83 -8.64
CA ASN A 66 0.74 4.44 -7.98
C ASN A 66 -0.51 4.44 -8.88
N LEU A 67 -0.33 4.71 -10.18
CA LEU A 67 -1.43 4.68 -11.15
C LEU A 67 -2.05 3.29 -11.27
N THR A 68 -1.22 2.24 -11.39
CA THR A 68 -1.71 0.85 -11.44
C THR A 68 -2.48 0.49 -10.18
N PHE A 69 -1.95 0.86 -9.00
CA PHE A 69 -2.61 0.62 -7.72
C PHE A 69 -3.98 1.33 -7.63
N ILE A 70 -4.04 2.61 -8.02
CA ILE A 70 -5.29 3.38 -8.02
C ILE A 70 -6.34 2.74 -8.94
N LYS A 71 -5.96 2.32 -10.15
CA LYS A 71 -6.86 1.62 -11.09
C LYS A 71 -7.41 0.33 -10.51
N LEU A 72 -6.58 -0.47 -9.83
CA LEU A 72 -7.02 -1.69 -9.15
C LEU A 72 -8.05 -1.39 -8.06
N VAL A 73 -7.80 -0.38 -7.24
CA VAL A 73 -8.74 0.03 -6.18
C VAL A 73 -10.07 0.52 -6.78
N LEU A 74 -10.03 1.36 -7.82
CA LEU A 74 -11.24 1.82 -8.50
C LEU A 74 -12.04 0.66 -9.08
N LYS A 75 -11.37 -0.34 -9.67
CA LYS A 75 -12.01 -1.56 -10.17
C LYS A 75 -12.74 -2.33 -9.06
N ILE A 76 -12.11 -2.51 -7.88
CA ILE A 76 -12.74 -3.16 -6.72
C ILE A 76 -13.97 -2.37 -6.24
N LEU A 77 -13.90 -1.04 -6.29
CA LEU A 77 -15.00 -0.15 -5.92
C LEU A 77 -16.11 -0.03 -6.99
N ALA A 78 -15.97 -0.71 -8.14
CA ALA A 78 -16.84 -0.59 -9.32
C ALA A 78 -16.96 0.88 -9.80
N LYS A 79 -15.85 1.62 -9.77
CA LYS A 79 -15.76 3.01 -10.24
C LYS A 79 -14.99 3.07 -11.56
N ASP A 80 -15.35 4.03 -12.39
CA ASP A 80 -14.72 4.30 -13.68
C ASP A 80 -13.36 4.99 -13.52
N GLU A 81 -12.42 4.72 -14.44
CA GLU A 81 -11.11 5.39 -14.47
C GLU A 81 -11.20 6.90 -14.72
N ASN A 82 -12.33 7.39 -15.25
CA ASN A 82 -12.61 8.83 -15.34
C ASN A 82 -12.63 9.53 -13.97
N ALA A 83 -12.69 8.78 -12.86
CA ALA A 83 -12.48 9.33 -11.52
C ALA A 83 -11.04 9.81 -11.28
N ILE A 84 -10.07 9.37 -12.09
CA ILE A 84 -8.67 9.79 -11.97
C ILE A 84 -8.50 11.23 -12.46
N GLU A 85 -7.73 12.01 -11.72
CA GLU A 85 -7.30 13.36 -12.09
C GLU A 85 -5.79 13.50 -11.88
N PHE A 86 -5.05 13.79 -12.95
CA PHE A 86 -3.62 14.03 -12.85
C PHE A 86 -3.37 15.44 -12.30
N THR A 87 -2.50 15.51 -11.29
CA THR A 87 -2.14 16.76 -10.61
C THR A 87 -0.63 16.98 -10.66
N GLU A 88 -0.20 18.21 -10.36
CA GLU A 88 1.21 18.54 -10.26
C GLU A 88 1.93 17.61 -9.26
N ASP A 89 3.15 17.18 -9.61
CA ASP A 89 3.93 16.30 -8.75
C ASP A 89 4.52 17.06 -7.56
N ARG A 90 4.80 16.32 -6.49
CA ARG A 90 5.42 16.87 -5.29
C ARG A 90 6.92 17.02 -5.49
N ALA A 91 7.49 18.13 -5.04
CA ALA A 91 8.93 18.29 -5.00
C ALA A 91 9.60 17.15 -4.20
N GLY A 92 10.65 16.55 -4.75
CA GLY A 92 11.38 15.46 -4.11
C GLY A 92 10.59 14.13 -4.02
N HIS A 93 9.62 13.91 -4.91
CA HIS A 93 8.85 12.67 -4.91
C HIS A 93 9.69 11.51 -5.45
N ASP A 94 10.03 10.55 -4.59
CA ASP A 94 10.81 9.37 -4.97
C ASP A 94 10.14 8.58 -6.09
N LEU A 95 10.90 8.28 -7.15
CA LEU A 95 10.44 7.44 -8.25
C LEU A 95 10.28 5.98 -7.80
N ARG A 96 11.25 5.48 -7.02
CA ARG A 96 11.28 4.10 -6.53
C ARG A 96 12.22 3.99 -5.34
N TYR A 97 11.85 3.21 -4.32
CA TYR A 97 12.74 2.81 -3.23
C TYR A 97 12.51 1.34 -2.88
N PRO A 98 13.09 0.40 -3.65
CA PRO A 98 13.00 -1.02 -3.35
C PRO A 98 13.74 -1.32 -2.05
N MET A 99 13.23 -2.29 -1.31
CA MET A 99 13.87 -2.78 -0.09
C MET A 99 14.29 -4.23 -0.27
N ASP A 100 15.52 -4.54 0.16
CA ASP A 100 15.99 -5.91 0.26
C ASP A 100 15.52 -6.52 1.58
N CYS A 101 14.79 -7.63 1.51
CA CYS A 101 14.24 -8.35 2.65
C CYS A 101 14.87 -9.73 2.85
N GLU A 102 15.98 -10.03 2.20
CA GLU A 102 16.68 -11.33 2.35
C GLU A 102 17.11 -11.57 3.81
N LYS A 103 17.49 -10.53 4.54
CA LYS A 103 17.92 -10.68 5.94
C LYS A 103 16.80 -11.20 6.84
N ILE A 104 15.61 -10.63 6.78
CA ILE A 104 14.48 -11.08 7.62
C ILE A 104 14.03 -12.48 7.23
N LYS A 105 14.06 -12.81 5.95
CA LYS A 105 13.76 -14.14 5.44
C LYS A 105 14.75 -15.17 5.97
N ASN A 106 16.06 -14.90 5.84
CA ASN A 106 17.10 -15.85 6.20
C ASN A 106 17.30 -15.99 7.72
N GLU A 107 17.17 -14.90 8.49
CA GLU A 107 17.40 -14.92 9.93
C GLU A 107 16.16 -15.25 10.75
N LEU A 108 14.96 -14.90 10.27
CA LEU A 108 13.71 -15.03 11.02
C LEU A 108 12.65 -15.89 10.31
N ASP A 109 12.99 -16.49 9.17
CA ASP A 109 12.05 -17.29 8.37
C ASP A 109 10.72 -16.58 8.15
N TRP A 110 10.79 -15.30 7.75
CA TRP A 110 9.61 -14.52 7.44
C TRP A 110 9.50 -14.23 5.95
N THR A 111 8.34 -14.51 5.41
CA THR A 111 7.89 -14.10 4.06
C THR A 111 6.43 -13.68 4.11
N PRO A 112 5.97 -12.79 3.23
CA PRO A 112 4.55 -12.48 3.12
C PRO A 112 3.73 -13.73 2.82
N GLN A 113 2.60 -13.90 3.48
CA GLN A 113 1.74 -15.08 3.36
C GLN A 113 0.45 -14.81 2.60
N TYR A 114 0.02 -13.54 2.55
CA TYR A 114 -1.23 -13.18 1.90
C TYR A 114 -1.03 -12.83 0.42
N ALA A 115 -1.88 -13.38 -0.45
CA ALA A 115 -1.91 -12.98 -1.84
C ALA A 115 -2.35 -11.50 -1.94
N PHE A 116 -1.63 -10.71 -2.75
CA PHE A 116 -1.87 -9.26 -2.86
C PHE A 116 -3.33 -8.91 -3.15
N LYS A 117 -3.97 -9.65 -4.09
CA LYS A 117 -5.36 -9.38 -4.47
C LYS A 117 -6.33 -9.57 -3.30
N GLU A 118 -6.20 -10.69 -2.59
CA GLU A 118 -7.05 -11.01 -1.42
C GLU A 118 -6.87 -9.97 -0.32
N ALA A 119 -5.63 -9.65 0.00
CA ALA A 119 -5.29 -8.63 0.99
C ALA A 119 -5.85 -7.24 0.64
N LEU A 120 -5.81 -6.88 -0.66
CA LEU A 120 -6.37 -5.62 -1.13
C LEU A 120 -7.90 -5.61 -1.03
N ASP A 121 -8.57 -6.69 -1.46
CA ASP A 121 -10.02 -6.84 -1.37
C ASP A 121 -10.50 -6.73 0.09
N GLU A 122 -9.85 -7.43 1.03
CA GLU A 122 -10.15 -7.35 2.47
C GLU A 122 -9.94 -5.94 3.02
N THR A 123 -8.83 -5.29 2.64
CA THR A 123 -8.52 -3.95 3.12
C THR A 123 -9.54 -2.94 2.63
N VAL A 124 -9.94 -3.01 1.37
CA VAL A 124 -10.98 -2.14 0.80
C VAL A 124 -12.32 -2.37 1.51
N ALA A 125 -12.72 -3.63 1.71
CA ALA A 125 -13.95 -3.96 2.43
C ALA A 125 -13.95 -3.42 3.85
N TRP A 126 -12.81 -3.55 4.57
CA TRP A 126 -12.64 -3.03 5.92
C TRP A 126 -12.82 -1.51 6.00
N TYR A 127 -12.22 -0.76 5.08
CA TYR A 127 -12.36 0.70 5.04
C TYR A 127 -13.79 1.12 4.69
N ARG A 128 -14.43 0.47 3.71
CA ARG A 128 -15.82 0.75 3.35
C ARG A 128 -16.77 0.60 4.53
N SER A 129 -16.62 -0.47 5.31
CA SER A 129 -17.48 -0.73 6.47
C SER A 129 -17.34 0.30 7.61
N ARG A 130 -16.32 1.16 7.58
CA ARG A 130 -16.02 2.17 8.62
C ARG A 130 -16.13 3.62 8.17
N MET A 131 -16.23 3.83 6.86
CA MET A 131 -16.33 5.17 6.27
C MET A 131 -17.79 5.55 5.92
N LEU A 132 -18.69 4.58 5.98
CA LEU A 132 -20.14 4.73 5.85
C LEU A 132 -20.74 4.81 7.25
#